data_a136b16267b4a101e6ef8f0418de3b77
#
_entry.id   a136b16267b4a101e6ef8f0418de3b77
#
_cell.length_a   1.000
_cell.length_b   1.000
_cell.length_c   1.000
_cell.angle_alpha   90.00
_cell.angle_beta   90.00
_cell.angle_gamma   90.00
#
_symmetry.space_group_name_H-M   'P 1'
#
loop_
_entity.id
_entity.type
_entity.pdbx_description
1 polymer ?
#
loop_
_entity_poly.entity_id
_entity_poly.type
_entity_poly.pdbx_seq_one_letter_code
_entity_poly.pdbx_strand_id
1 'polypeptide(L)'
;MAGEPRSGQNDSVRLAESLRARDVIALTEVYDAYAPFLFDYCHGLLRDRVEAAGALRNCVIAAREHADRLTEPERLRGWLYSIARKECMRRRESPNRHTGQEAPEADDGLSAEQLARREERRMLAHSALAALSGRQREAIDLQVRHELDEVDLCGILGVPLEDVYPLVDQARRDLGAGVRAALIAQNHLRDCPEAGALADSWPLPPQAAGALVRHVAECQVCGSQEVPVPPPDRLLAVLPTAAIPADLRLDVLTAATAEDRAANRRAIAAWTEPFDEYGWPLPYEPTVTRAKEKPQRRRGPVYAVVGAGVTAVVVLAGALTAFGGEEEGSSALPETSAQPSISGATGGPVPTESKPVDPSPTSSSPSPTESSKSPSESPTPTETPSRTPTSERPADQPPSTERPERPSPGRLAVSGCEMDWPDDSCGITIRAVDGPVSWHVTGSSDGLSAGGSGRLSAGQSATVPVRKEGTCWGEKTGSVSFSPGGPASVTYC
;
A
#
# COMPACT_ATOMS: atom_id res chain seq x y z
N MET A 1 -1.13 -0.12 -34.96
CA MET A 1 0.25 0.36 -34.83
C MET A 1 0.19 1.89 -34.75
N ALA A 2 -0.04 2.41 -33.58
CA ALA A 2 0.13 3.84 -33.31
C ALA A 2 1.58 3.99 -32.81
N GLY A 3 2.46 4.50 -33.67
CA GLY A 3 3.82 4.83 -33.29
C GLY A 3 3.80 5.91 -32.21
N GLU A 4 4.59 5.70 -31.15
CA GLU A 4 4.87 6.77 -30.20
C GLU A 4 5.26 8.05 -30.96
N PRO A 5 4.78 9.21 -30.56
CA PRO A 5 5.20 10.45 -31.19
C PRO A 5 6.71 10.57 -30.98
N ARG A 6 7.46 10.73 -32.09
CA ARG A 6 8.91 10.93 -32.11
C ARG A 6 9.42 12.02 -31.15
N SER A 7 8.52 12.87 -30.65
CA SER A 7 8.79 13.87 -29.62
C SER A 7 9.13 13.22 -28.27
N GLY A 8 8.47 12.15 -27.85
CA GLY A 8 8.72 11.50 -26.56
C GLY A 8 10.08 10.81 -26.48
N GLN A 9 10.54 10.19 -27.56
CA GLN A 9 11.86 9.56 -27.63
C GLN A 9 13.01 10.58 -27.57
N ASN A 10 12.86 11.70 -28.29
CA ASN A 10 13.86 12.78 -28.26
C ASN A 10 13.97 13.40 -26.86
N ASP A 11 12.85 13.54 -26.15
CA ASP A 11 12.83 14.03 -24.77
C ASP A 11 13.50 13.05 -23.81
N SER A 12 13.29 11.75 -23.97
CA SER A 12 13.95 10.72 -23.17
C SER A 12 15.46 10.73 -23.34
N VAL A 13 15.95 10.84 -24.60
CA VAL A 13 17.39 10.96 -24.91
C VAL A 13 17.99 12.19 -24.24
N ARG A 14 17.37 13.35 -24.44
CA ARG A 14 17.83 14.61 -23.84
C ARG A 14 17.89 14.51 -22.30
N LEU A 15 16.84 13.99 -21.68
CA LEU A 15 16.76 13.85 -20.24
C LEU A 15 17.80 12.86 -19.69
N ALA A 16 18.05 11.75 -20.39
CA ALA A 16 19.06 10.76 -20.00
C ALA A 16 20.48 11.35 -20.08
N GLU A 17 20.80 12.08 -21.17
CA GLU A 17 22.11 12.73 -21.32
C GLU A 17 22.34 13.81 -20.26
N SER A 18 21.32 14.63 -19.98
CA SER A 18 21.40 15.65 -18.94
C SER A 18 21.46 15.06 -17.54
N LEU A 19 20.81 13.94 -17.30
CA LEU A 19 20.91 13.20 -16.03
C LEU A 19 22.34 12.63 -15.83
N ARG A 20 22.98 12.12 -16.88
CA ARG A 20 24.40 11.70 -16.88
C ARG A 20 25.34 12.87 -16.55
N ALA A 21 25.04 14.06 -17.05
CA ALA A 21 25.78 15.28 -16.72
C ALA A 21 25.55 15.76 -15.27
N ARG A 22 24.69 15.05 -14.50
CA ARG A 22 24.29 15.38 -13.13
C ARG A 22 23.63 16.75 -12.98
N ASP A 23 22.95 17.19 -14.03
CA ASP A 23 22.19 18.44 -14.04
C ASP A 23 21.00 18.33 -13.08
N VAL A 24 20.89 19.28 -12.16
CA VAL A 24 19.79 19.36 -11.20
C VAL A 24 18.46 19.70 -11.88
N ILE A 25 18.50 20.52 -12.94
CA ILE A 25 17.31 20.87 -13.71
C ILE A 25 16.77 19.63 -14.40
N ALA A 26 17.64 18.84 -15.04
CA ALA A 26 17.25 17.60 -15.68
C ALA A 26 16.64 16.58 -14.68
N LEU A 27 17.19 16.48 -13.46
CA LEU A 27 16.61 15.63 -12.43
C LEU A 27 15.18 16.06 -12.08
N THR A 28 14.95 17.38 -12.04
CA THR A 28 13.62 17.94 -11.81
C THR A 28 12.66 17.61 -12.95
N GLU A 29 13.12 17.76 -14.19
CA GLU A 29 12.32 17.42 -15.37
C GLU A 29 12.01 15.91 -15.44
N VAL A 30 12.97 15.04 -15.11
CA VAL A 30 12.77 13.58 -14.99
C VAL A 30 11.74 13.26 -13.92
N TYR A 31 11.82 13.91 -12.75
CA TYR A 31 10.81 13.74 -11.72
C TYR A 31 9.43 14.17 -12.22
N ASP A 32 9.31 15.36 -12.76
CA ASP A 32 8.02 15.91 -13.21
C ASP A 32 7.39 15.08 -14.35
N ALA A 33 8.21 14.49 -15.21
CA ALA A 33 7.73 13.66 -16.32
C ALA A 33 7.30 12.25 -15.89
N TYR A 34 8.02 11.62 -14.95
CA TYR A 34 7.84 10.19 -14.68
C TYR A 34 7.32 9.84 -13.28
N ALA A 35 7.49 10.73 -12.29
CA ALA A 35 7.16 10.40 -10.89
C ALA A 35 5.69 10.02 -10.65
N PRO A 36 4.68 10.67 -11.26
CA PRO A 36 3.29 10.26 -11.07
C PRO A 36 3.03 8.81 -11.50
N PHE A 37 3.56 8.42 -12.64
CA PHE A 37 3.41 7.07 -13.19
C PHE A 37 4.20 6.02 -12.40
N LEU A 38 5.43 6.36 -11.99
CA LEU A 38 6.26 5.50 -11.15
C LEU A 38 5.65 5.32 -9.75
N PHE A 39 5.03 6.37 -9.21
CA PHE A 39 4.33 6.29 -7.93
C PHE A 39 3.14 5.35 -8.00
N ASP A 40 2.31 5.48 -9.05
CA ASP A 40 1.16 4.61 -9.28
C ASP A 40 1.60 3.14 -9.40
N TYR A 41 2.63 2.86 -10.19
CA TYR A 41 3.22 1.53 -10.32
C TYR A 41 3.75 0.99 -8.98
N CYS A 42 4.54 1.78 -8.25
CA CYS A 42 5.04 1.39 -6.93
C CYS A 42 3.89 1.11 -5.95
N HIS A 43 2.85 1.94 -5.95
CA HIS A 43 1.66 1.75 -5.13
C HIS A 43 0.91 0.47 -5.52
N GLY A 44 0.78 0.19 -6.82
CA GLY A 44 0.20 -1.05 -7.33
C GLY A 44 0.90 -2.31 -6.81
N LEU A 45 2.23 -2.26 -6.67
CA LEU A 45 3.04 -3.37 -6.16
C LEU A 45 3.07 -3.48 -4.63
N LEU A 46 3.08 -2.35 -3.91
CA LEU A 46 3.29 -2.30 -2.45
C LEU A 46 2.00 -2.18 -1.66
N ARG A 47 0.93 -1.64 -2.27
CA ARG A 47 -0.37 -1.39 -1.62
C ARG A 47 -0.26 -0.54 -0.36
N ASP A 48 0.69 0.38 -0.36
CA ASP A 48 0.94 1.31 0.72
C ASP A 48 1.59 2.58 0.20
N ARG A 49 1.02 3.74 0.52
CA ARG A 49 1.49 5.04 0.01
C ARG A 49 2.85 5.46 0.57
N VAL A 50 3.16 5.07 1.81
CA VAL A 50 4.44 5.42 2.46
C VAL A 50 5.57 4.61 1.83
N GLU A 51 5.33 3.32 1.62
CA GLU A 51 6.28 2.46 0.94
C GLU A 51 6.46 2.85 -0.53
N ALA A 52 5.37 3.22 -1.22
CA ALA A 52 5.43 3.70 -2.61
C ALA A 52 6.22 5.01 -2.72
N ALA A 53 6.00 5.97 -1.81
CA ALA A 53 6.75 7.22 -1.75
C ALA A 53 8.25 6.96 -1.49
N GLY A 54 8.55 6.07 -0.55
CA GLY A 54 9.91 5.65 -0.28
C GLY A 54 10.58 4.92 -1.45
N ALA A 55 9.83 4.10 -2.19
CA ALA A 55 10.33 3.41 -3.38
C ALA A 55 10.62 4.40 -4.51
N LEU A 56 9.72 5.32 -4.79
CA LEU A 56 9.94 6.38 -5.78
C LEU A 56 11.15 7.25 -5.42
N ARG A 57 11.26 7.68 -4.15
CA ARG A 57 12.39 8.46 -3.67
C ARG A 57 13.72 7.74 -3.92
N ASN A 58 13.80 6.47 -3.55
CA ASN A 58 15.02 5.68 -3.74
C ASN A 58 15.29 5.41 -5.23
N CYS A 59 14.25 5.21 -6.05
CA CYS A 59 14.37 5.07 -7.50
C CYS A 59 15.02 6.31 -8.13
N VAL A 60 14.53 7.52 -7.83
CA VAL A 60 15.08 8.77 -8.38
C VAL A 60 16.53 9.00 -7.94
N ILE A 61 16.86 8.70 -6.67
CA ILE A 61 18.23 8.77 -6.16
C ILE A 61 19.13 7.78 -6.90
N ALA A 62 18.71 6.53 -7.04
CA ALA A 62 19.47 5.50 -7.73
C ALA A 62 19.65 5.84 -9.21
N ALA A 63 18.62 6.33 -9.87
CA ALA A 63 18.68 6.74 -11.27
C ALA A 63 19.71 7.85 -11.49
N ARG A 64 19.78 8.84 -10.59
CA ARG A 64 20.79 9.90 -10.64
C ARG A 64 22.21 9.37 -10.42
N GLU A 65 22.40 8.48 -9.46
CA GLU A 65 23.74 7.96 -9.13
C GLU A 65 24.27 6.97 -10.22
N HIS A 66 23.35 6.29 -10.93
CA HIS A 66 23.69 5.27 -11.95
C HIS A 66 23.32 5.68 -13.38
N ALA A 67 23.08 6.97 -13.65
CA ALA A 67 22.70 7.44 -14.98
C ALA A 67 23.69 7.07 -16.09
N ASP A 68 24.96 6.90 -15.75
CA ASP A 68 26.05 6.44 -16.63
C ASP A 68 25.93 4.95 -17.02
N ARG A 69 25.13 4.16 -16.30
CA ARG A 69 24.87 2.75 -16.61
C ARG A 69 23.86 2.56 -17.74
N LEU A 70 22.94 3.50 -17.92
CA LEU A 70 21.95 3.42 -19.00
C LEU A 70 22.63 3.52 -20.36
N THR A 71 22.74 2.42 -21.09
CA THR A 71 23.44 2.37 -22.39
C THR A 71 22.60 2.95 -23.52
N GLU A 72 21.27 2.77 -23.47
CA GLU A 72 20.29 3.20 -24.45
C GLU A 72 19.45 4.36 -23.89
N PRO A 73 19.78 5.64 -24.17
CA PRO A 73 19.10 6.81 -23.60
C PRO A 73 17.60 6.85 -23.89
N GLU A 74 17.16 6.34 -25.02
CA GLU A 74 15.76 6.22 -25.42
C GLU A 74 14.95 5.31 -24.50
N ARG A 75 15.60 4.43 -23.75
CA ARG A 75 15.01 3.50 -22.79
C ARG A 75 14.92 4.05 -21.37
N LEU A 76 15.14 5.36 -21.17
CA LEU A 76 15.11 5.98 -19.83
C LEU A 76 13.86 5.61 -19.04
N ARG A 77 12.70 5.65 -19.70
CA ARG A 77 11.41 5.33 -19.05
C ARG A 77 11.40 3.90 -18.50
N GLY A 78 11.61 2.89 -19.33
CA GLY A 78 11.65 1.49 -18.91
C GLY A 78 12.71 1.22 -17.86
N TRP A 79 13.89 1.85 -18.00
CA TRP A 79 14.97 1.75 -17.05
C TRP A 79 14.61 2.28 -15.66
N LEU A 80 13.86 3.40 -15.58
CA LEU A 80 13.33 3.91 -14.30
C LEU A 80 12.35 2.92 -13.67
N TYR A 81 11.48 2.29 -14.47
CA TYR A 81 10.57 1.24 -13.97
C TYR A 81 11.31 0.01 -13.44
N SER A 82 12.42 -0.39 -14.07
CA SER A 82 13.21 -1.53 -13.58
C SER A 82 13.84 -1.25 -12.22
N ILE A 83 14.37 -0.03 -12.01
CA ILE A 83 14.88 0.42 -10.72
C ILE A 83 13.77 0.45 -9.67
N ALA A 84 12.63 1.04 -10.02
CA ALA A 84 11.46 1.12 -9.15
C ALA A 84 10.96 -0.27 -8.74
N ARG A 85 10.88 -1.20 -9.70
CA ARG A 85 10.48 -2.59 -9.45
C ARG A 85 11.41 -3.29 -8.47
N LYS A 86 12.72 -3.22 -8.71
CA LYS A 86 13.73 -3.82 -7.83
C LYS A 86 13.60 -3.30 -6.40
N GLU A 87 13.42 -2.00 -6.24
CA GLU A 87 13.22 -1.38 -4.93
C GLU A 87 11.90 -1.83 -4.29
N CYS A 88 10.81 -1.92 -5.04
CA CYS A 88 9.54 -2.43 -4.55
C CYS A 88 9.66 -3.89 -4.07
N MET A 89 10.35 -4.76 -4.81
CA MET A 89 10.56 -6.15 -4.40
C MET A 89 11.38 -6.23 -3.11
N ARG A 90 12.44 -5.43 -3.00
CA ARG A 90 13.24 -5.33 -1.78
C ARG A 90 12.42 -4.88 -0.57
N ARG A 91 11.53 -3.88 -0.76
CA ARG A 91 10.66 -3.38 0.31
C ARG A 91 9.60 -4.39 0.72
N ARG A 92 9.04 -5.15 -0.22
CA ARG A 92 8.06 -6.21 0.07
C ARG A 92 8.58 -7.26 1.06
N GLU A 93 9.87 -7.54 1.03
CA GLU A 93 10.51 -8.53 1.88
C GLU A 93 11.10 -7.95 3.18
N SER A 94 11.00 -6.63 3.35
CA SER A 94 11.44 -5.99 4.59
C SER A 94 10.52 -6.37 5.74
N PRO A 95 11.06 -6.86 6.87
CA PRO A 95 10.25 -7.21 8.04
C PRO A 95 9.57 -6.00 8.69
N ASN A 96 10.15 -4.81 8.49
CA ASN A 96 9.64 -3.55 9.06
C ASN A 96 8.87 -2.72 8.03
N ARG A 97 8.26 -3.36 7.03
CA ARG A 97 7.50 -2.71 6.00
C ARG A 97 6.24 -2.07 6.58
N HIS A 98 5.99 -0.81 6.23
CA HIS A 98 4.72 -0.16 6.50
C HIS A 98 3.59 -0.84 5.72
N THR A 99 2.40 -0.94 6.29
CA THR A 99 1.23 -1.55 5.65
C THR A 99 -0.05 -0.81 6.03
N GLY A 100 -1.02 -0.80 5.10
CA GLY A 100 -2.38 -0.37 5.40
C GLY A 100 -2.69 1.09 5.11
N GLN A 101 -1.78 1.87 4.53
CA GLN A 101 -2.08 3.23 4.06
C GLN A 101 -2.21 3.27 2.53
N GLU A 102 -3.42 3.13 2.03
CA GLU A 102 -3.68 3.33 0.61
C GLU A 102 -3.48 4.80 0.22
N ALA A 103 -3.02 5.02 -1.01
CA ALA A 103 -2.96 6.36 -1.56
C ALA A 103 -4.38 6.82 -1.95
N PRO A 104 -4.70 8.11 -1.75
CA PRO A 104 -5.92 8.65 -2.32
C PRO A 104 -5.89 8.48 -3.84
N GLU A 105 -7.05 8.33 -4.43
CA GLU A 105 -7.19 8.34 -5.87
C GLU A 105 -6.98 9.76 -6.41
N ALA A 106 -6.35 9.85 -7.59
CA ALA A 106 -6.25 11.13 -8.29
C ALA A 106 -7.66 11.65 -8.63
N ASP A 107 -7.91 12.91 -8.29
CA ASP A 107 -9.20 13.56 -8.57
C ASP A 107 -9.31 13.81 -10.09
N ASP A 108 -10.39 13.31 -10.67
CA ASP A 108 -10.72 13.46 -12.10
C ASP A 108 -12.02 14.26 -12.33
N GLY A 109 -12.57 14.86 -11.30
CA GLY A 109 -13.73 15.75 -11.37
C GLY A 109 -15.04 15.09 -11.79
N LEU A 110 -15.17 13.75 -11.63
CA LEU A 110 -16.36 13.00 -12.00
C LEU A 110 -17.52 13.26 -11.04
N SER A 111 -18.75 13.26 -11.58
CA SER A 111 -19.98 13.31 -10.78
C SER A 111 -20.15 12.01 -9.98
N ALA A 112 -20.98 12.06 -8.91
CA ALA A 112 -21.29 10.89 -8.08
C ALA A 112 -21.86 9.71 -8.90
N GLU A 113 -22.70 10.00 -9.91
CA GLU A 113 -23.26 8.97 -10.80
C GLU A 113 -22.18 8.36 -11.71
N GLN A 114 -21.26 9.17 -12.24
CA GLN A 114 -20.13 8.68 -13.03
C GLN A 114 -19.18 7.83 -12.18
N LEU A 115 -18.94 8.24 -10.92
CA LEU A 115 -18.15 7.47 -9.96
C LEU A 115 -18.78 6.11 -9.67
N ALA A 116 -20.11 6.06 -9.43
CA ALA A 116 -20.81 4.80 -9.19
C ALA A 116 -20.70 3.84 -10.40
N ARG A 117 -20.89 4.36 -11.61
CA ARG A 117 -20.73 3.56 -12.85
C ARG A 117 -19.28 3.10 -13.07
N ARG A 118 -18.32 3.94 -12.69
CA ARG A 118 -16.90 3.57 -12.76
C ARG A 118 -16.57 2.49 -11.75
N GLU A 119 -17.11 2.57 -10.55
CA GLU A 119 -16.90 1.55 -9.51
C GLU A 119 -17.45 0.18 -9.93
N GLU A 120 -18.62 0.14 -10.53
CA GLU A 120 -19.16 -1.12 -11.09
C GLU A 120 -18.21 -1.74 -12.14
N ARG A 121 -17.64 -0.91 -13.02
CA ARG A 121 -16.65 -1.38 -14.00
C ARG A 121 -15.33 -1.81 -13.35
N ARG A 122 -14.91 -1.14 -12.26
CA ARG A 122 -13.74 -1.55 -11.47
C ARG A 122 -13.91 -2.92 -10.87
N MET A 123 -15.07 -3.19 -10.30
CA MET A 123 -15.39 -4.52 -9.77
C MET A 123 -15.29 -5.61 -10.84
N LEU A 124 -15.75 -5.31 -12.05
CA LEU A 124 -15.58 -6.19 -13.21
C LEU A 124 -14.09 -6.38 -13.56
N ALA A 125 -13.32 -5.28 -13.64
CA ALA A 125 -11.89 -5.31 -13.94
C ALA A 125 -11.12 -6.11 -12.88
N HIS A 126 -11.39 -5.90 -11.60
CA HIS A 126 -10.78 -6.65 -10.50
C HIS A 126 -11.11 -8.15 -10.59
N SER A 127 -12.36 -8.50 -10.89
CA SER A 127 -12.78 -9.89 -11.07
C SER A 127 -12.08 -10.57 -12.24
N ALA A 128 -11.90 -9.85 -13.35
CA ALA A 128 -11.17 -10.34 -14.51
C ALA A 128 -9.67 -10.51 -14.23
N LEU A 129 -9.04 -9.52 -13.62
CA LEU A 129 -7.62 -9.56 -13.24
C LEU A 129 -7.32 -10.63 -12.19
N ALA A 130 -8.31 -11.02 -11.38
CA ALA A 130 -8.14 -12.06 -10.38
C ALA A 130 -7.86 -13.45 -11.02
N ALA A 131 -8.22 -13.66 -12.29
CA ALA A 131 -7.93 -14.89 -13.03
C ALA A 131 -6.46 -15.00 -13.48
N LEU A 132 -5.69 -13.88 -13.49
CA LEU A 132 -4.32 -13.84 -13.94
C LEU A 132 -3.34 -14.16 -12.81
N SER A 133 -2.21 -14.78 -13.16
CA SER A 133 -1.06 -14.86 -12.26
C SER A 133 -0.49 -13.46 -11.96
N GLY A 134 0.26 -13.34 -10.87
CA GLY A 134 0.88 -12.05 -10.50
C GLY A 134 1.78 -11.49 -11.61
N ARG A 135 2.55 -12.37 -12.28
CA ARG A 135 3.45 -11.98 -13.38
C ARG A 135 2.70 -11.51 -14.63
N GLN A 136 1.62 -12.22 -14.99
CA GLN A 136 0.76 -11.80 -16.10
C GLN A 136 0.07 -10.47 -15.84
N ARG A 137 -0.42 -10.28 -14.61
CA ARG A 137 -1.05 -9.02 -14.19
C ARG A 137 -0.08 -7.86 -14.26
N GLU A 138 1.16 -8.04 -13.78
CA GLU A 138 2.21 -7.02 -13.85
C GLU A 138 2.58 -6.72 -15.32
N ALA A 139 2.75 -7.72 -16.16
CA ALA A 139 3.10 -7.54 -17.57
C ALA A 139 2.02 -6.76 -18.34
N ILE A 140 0.74 -7.08 -18.14
CA ILE A 140 -0.36 -6.39 -18.81
C ILE A 140 -0.54 -4.95 -18.28
N ASP A 141 -0.32 -4.73 -16.99
CA ASP A 141 -0.36 -3.40 -16.38
C ASP A 141 0.74 -2.50 -16.96
N LEU A 142 1.97 -2.97 -16.99
CA LEU A 142 3.11 -2.26 -17.60
C LEU A 142 2.86 -1.92 -19.08
N GLN A 143 2.36 -2.89 -19.85
CA GLN A 143 2.13 -2.69 -21.27
C GLN A 143 0.94 -1.76 -21.56
N VAL A 144 -0.18 -1.91 -20.85
CA VAL A 144 -1.43 -1.23 -21.19
C VAL A 144 -1.57 0.10 -20.45
N ARG A 145 -1.32 0.13 -19.12
CA ARG A 145 -1.48 1.36 -18.33
C ARG A 145 -0.26 2.25 -18.37
N HIS A 146 0.91 1.62 -18.41
CA HIS A 146 2.18 2.36 -18.45
C HIS A 146 2.79 2.42 -19.85
N GLU A 147 2.13 1.92 -20.89
CA GLU A 147 2.51 2.04 -22.30
C GLU A 147 3.97 1.67 -22.60
N LEU A 148 4.47 0.62 -21.94
CA LEU A 148 5.82 0.11 -22.10
C LEU A 148 5.85 -0.99 -23.17
N ASP A 149 6.88 -0.99 -24.00
CA ASP A 149 7.05 -2.01 -25.03
C ASP A 149 7.68 -3.30 -24.50
N GLU A 150 7.79 -4.30 -25.36
CA GLU A 150 8.28 -5.63 -24.98
C GLU A 150 9.78 -5.60 -24.59
N VAL A 151 10.57 -4.68 -25.14
CA VAL A 151 11.98 -4.52 -24.76
C VAL A 151 12.10 -3.93 -23.37
N ASP A 152 11.27 -2.92 -23.05
CA ASP A 152 11.18 -2.37 -21.69
C ASP A 152 10.74 -3.45 -20.70
N LEU A 153 9.72 -4.25 -21.07
CA LEU A 153 9.26 -5.36 -20.22
C LEU A 153 10.36 -6.39 -19.96
N CYS A 154 11.19 -6.70 -20.97
CA CYS A 154 12.36 -7.57 -20.82
C CYS A 154 13.28 -7.06 -19.71
N GLY A 155 13.70 -5.80 -19.77
CA GLY A 155 14.57 -5.20 -18.77
C GLY A 155 13.93 -5.06 -17.39
N ILE A 156 12.62 -4.74 -17.33
CA ILE A 156 11.89 -4.59 -16.06
C ILE A 156 11.66 -5.93 -15.36
N LEU A 157 11.21 -6.95 -16.10
CA LEU A 157 10.87 -8.25 -15.55
C LEU A 157 12.11 -9.17 -15.40
N GLY A 158 13.22 -8.81 -16.04
CA GLY A 158 14.44 -9.60 -16.05
C GLY A 158 14.23 -10.96 -16.74
N VAL A 159 13.56 -10.97 -17.90
CA VAL A 159 13.31 -12.16 -18.70
C VAL A 159 13.77 -11.93 -20.13
N PRO A 160 14.22 -12.96 -20.84
CA PRO A 160 14.56 -12.86 -22.26
C PRO A 160 13.38 -12.36 -23.08
N LEU A 161 13.66 -11.62 -24.15
CA LEU A 161 12.63 -11.07 -25.03
C LEU A 161 11.73 -12.17 -25.66
N GLU A 162 12.32 -13.33 -25.92
CA GLU A 162 11.61 -14.52 -26.40
C GLU A 162 10.54 -15.05 -25.44
N ASP A 163 10.69 -14.78 -24.13
CA ASP A 163 9.72 -15.14 -23.10
C ASP A 163 8.68 -14.04 -22.84
N VAL A 164 9.00 -12.76 -23.17
CA VAL A 164 8.09 -11.63 -22.99
C VAL A 164 6.88 -11.73 -23.91
N TYR A 165 7.09 -12.03 -25.20
CA TYR A 165 6.01 -12.15 -26.16
C TYR A 165 4.95 -13.18 -25.75
N PRO A 166 5.31 -14.45 -25.47
CA PRO A 166 4.31 -15.43 -25.02
C PRO A 166 3.69 -15.07 -23.68
N LEU A 167 4.41 -14.43 -22.77
CA LEU A 167 3.87 -13.96 -21.49
C LEU A 167 2.75 -12.93 -21.70
N VAL A 168 2.99 -11.92 -22.54
CA VAL A 168 2.03 -10.87 -22.83
C VAL A 168 0.82 -11.41 -23.59
N ASP A 169 1.05 -12.22 -24.61
CA ASP A 169 -0.02 -12.85 -25.38
C ASP A 169 -0.90 -13.77 -24.51
N GLN A 170 -0.29 -14.54 -23.63
CA GLN A 170 -1.03 -15.38 -22.69
C GLN A 170 -1.81 -14.52 -21.69
N ALA A 171 -1.18 -13.44 -21.14
CA ALA A 171 -1.86 -12.53 -20.24
C ALA A 171 -3.09 -11.87 -20.89
N ARG A 172 -3.01 -11.49 -22.16
CA ARG A 172 -4.14 -10.93 -22.91
C ARG A 172 -5.27 -11.95 -23.13
N ARG A 173 -4.92 -13.21 -23.48
CA ARG A 173 -5.91 -14.28 -23.62
C ARG A 173 -6.60 -14.58 -22.29
N ASP A 174 -5.82 -14.72 -21.23
CA ASP A 174 -6.33 -15.05 -19.89
C ASP A 174 -7.17 -13.89 -19.33
N LEU A 175 -6.79 -12.63 -19.61
CA LEU A 175 -7.60 -11.46 -19.27
C LEU A 175 -8.94 -11.51 -20.01
N GLY A 176 -8.94 -11.78 -21.31
CA GLY A 176 -10.17 -11.93 -22.10
C GLY A 176 -11.10 -13.03 -21.57
N ALA A 177 -10.52 -14.18 -21.20
CA ALA A 177 -11.26 -15.28 -20.57
C ALA A 177 -11.79 -14.88 -19.19
N GLY A 178 -10.99 -14.17 -18.38
CA GLY A 178 -11.40 -13.61 -17.08
C GLY A 178 -12.55 -12.62 -17.19
N VAL A 179 -12.50 -11.71 -18.17
CA VAL A 179 -13.60 -10.76 -18.44
C VAL A 179 -14.87 -11.49 -18.84
N ARG A 180 -14.75 -12.45 -19.75
CA ARG A 180 -15.90 -13.25 -20.17
C ARG A 180 -16.54 -13.98 -19.00
N ALA A 181 -15.74 -14.64 -18.17
CA ALA A 181 -16.22 -15.33 -16.98
C ALA A 181 -16.89 -14.37 -16.00
N ALA A 182 -16.30 -13.21 -15.75
CA ALA A 182 -16.85 -12.19 -14.87
C ALA A 182 -18.17 -11.61 -15.39
N LEU A 183 -18.30 -11.38 -16.70
CA LEU A 183 -19.55 -10.92 -17.32
C LEU A 183 -20.65 -11.97 -17.23
N ILE A 184 -20.33 -13.26 -17.39
CA ILE A 184 -21.26 -14.36 -17.19
C ILE A 184 -21.70 -14.43 -15.72
N ALA A 185 -20.76 -14.28 -14.77
CA ALA A 185 -21.07 -14.20 -13.36
C ALA A 185 -22.01 -13.02 -13.02
N GLN A 186 -21.86 -11.91 -13.70
CA GLN A 186 -22.68 -10.73 -13.45
C GLN A 186 -24.10 -10.83 -14.03
N ASN A 187 -24.25 -11.45 -15.22
CA ASN A 187 -25.48 -11.35 -16.00
C ASN A 187 -26.24 -12.68 -16.18
N HIS A 188 -25.55 -13.83 -16.05
CA HIS A 188 -26.07 -15.14 -16.46
C HIS A 188 -26.00 -16.24 -15.38
N LEU A 189 -25.86 -15.88 -14.10
CA LEU A 189 -25.80 -16.88 -13.01
C LEU A 189 -27.05 -17.74 -12.88
N ARG A 190 -28.20 -17.20 -13.28
CA ARG A 190 -29.49 -17.95 -13.23
C ARG A 190 -29.59 -19.06 -14.23
N ASP A 191 -28.79 -18.98 -15.31
CA ASP A 191 -28.81 -19.93 -16.40
C ASP A 191 -27.99 -21.19 -16.09
N CYS A 192 -27.03 -21.09 -15.14
CA CYS A 192 -26.16 -22.20 -14.75
C CYS A 192 -25.93 -22.21 -13.22
N PRO A 193 -26.50 -23.17 -12.48
CA PRO A 193 -26.35 -23.26 -11.02
C PRO A 193 -24.89 -23.44 -10.56
N GLU A 194 -24.06 -24.11 -11.34
CA GLU A 194 -22.65 -24.32 -11.05
C GLU A 194 -21.85 -23.00 -11.12
N ALA A 195 -22.13 -22.20 -12.16
CA ALA A 195 -21.56 -20.85 -12.24
C ALA A 195 -21.99 -19.98 -11.06
N GLY A 196 -23.27 -20.11 -10.64
CA GLY A 196 -23.78 -19.43 -9.44
C GLY A 196 -23.07 -19.83 -8.16
N ALA A 197 -22.73 -21.10 -8.00
CA ALA A 197 -21.99 -21.58 -6.83
C ALA A 197 -20.51 -21.14 -6.82
N LEU A 198 -19.92 -20.87 -7.99
CA LEU A 198 -18.54 -20.37 -8.11
C LEU A 198 -18.43 -18.84 -7.92
N ALA A 199 -19.53 -18.12 -8.11
CA ALA A 199 -19.58 -16.65 -8.05
C ALA A 199 -20.40 -16.16 -6.84
N ASP A 200 -20.14 -16.71 -5.66
CA ASP A 200 -20.82 -16.39 -4.40
C ASP A 200 -20.42 -15.02 -3.81
N SER A 201 -19.33 -14.45 -4.29
CA SER A 201 -18.81 -13.15 -3.86
C SER A 201 -18.42 -12.26 -5.04
N TRP A 202 -18.56 -10.95 -4.86
CA TRP A 202 -18.21 -9.94 -5.86
C TRP A 202 -17.45 -8.77 -5.24
N PRO A 203 -16.28 -8.36 -5.78
CA PRO A 203 -15.58 -8.94 -6.94
C PRO A 203 -15.09 -10.38 -6.69
N LEU A 204 -14.89 -11.15 -7.77
CA LEU A 204 -14.45 -12.52 -7.67
C LEU A 204 -13.05 -12.63 -7.07
N PRO A 205 -12.82 -13.45 -6.03
CA PRO A 205 -11.49 -13.74 -5.52
C PRO A 205 -10.71 -14.63 -6.51
N PRO A 206 -9.36 -14.68 -6.46
CA PRO A 206 -8.55 -15.38 -7.46
C PRO A 206 -8.92 -16.86 -7.67
N GLN A 207 -9.27 -17.58 -6.61
CA GLN A 207 -9.65 -18.99 -6.70
C GLN A 207 -10.98 -19.16 -7.44
N ALA A 208 -11.98 -18.35 -7.11
CA ALA A 208 -13.28 -18.36 -7.77
C ALA A 208 -13.17 -17.92 -9.24
N ALA A 209 -12.42 -16.86 -9.53
CA ALA A 209 -12.18 -16.38 -10.89
C ALA A 209 -11.53 -17.47 -11.77
N GLY A 210 -10.47 -18.13 -11.30
CA GLY A 210 -9.82 -19.21 -12.01
C GLY A 210 -10.70 -20.45 -12.19
N ALA A 211 -11.53 -20.80 -11.20
CA ALA A 211 -12.49 -21.90 -11.32
C ALA A 211 -13.59 -21.59 -12.32
N LEU A 212 -14.11 -20.35 -12.28
CA LEU A 212 -15.16 -19.91 -13.20
C LEU A 212 -14.67 -19.84 -14.65
N VAL A 213 -13.43 -19.38 -14.89
CA VAL A 213 -12.82 -19.40 -16.24
C VAL A 213 -12.79 -20.82 -16.80
N ARG A 214 -12.37 -21.81 -16.02
CA ARG A 214 -12.38 -23.22 -16.45
C ARG A 214 -13.79 -23.72 -16.71
N HIS A 215 -14.72 -23.44 -15.79
CA HIS A 215 -16.12 -23.83 -15.96
C HIS A 215 -16.72 -23.24 -17.24
N VAL A 216 -16.51 -21.96 -17.53
CA VAL A 216 -17.02 -21.31 -18.75
C VAL A 216 -16.45 -21.94 -20.02
N ALA A 217 -15.20 -22.39 -19.98
CA ALA A 217 -14.58 -23.07 -21.13
C ALA A 217 -15.16 -24.47 -21.40
N GLU A 218 -15.64 -25.16 -20.38
CA GLU A 218 -16.11 -26.58 -20.46
C GLU A 218 -17.65 -26.71 -20.49
N CYS A 219 -18.36 -25.74 -19.90
CA CYS A 219 -19.83 -25.77 -19.77
C CYS A 219 -20.50 -25.31 -21.05
N GLN A 220 -21.39 -26.18 -21.64
CA GLN A 220 -22.13 -25.81 -22.84
C GLN A 220 -23.07 -24.61 -22.65
N VAL A 221 -23.69 -24.48 -21.47
CA VAL A 221 -24.58 -23.35 -21.15
C VAL A 221 -23.80 -22.04 -21.09
N CYS A 222 -22.73 -21.99 -20.30
CA CYS A 222 -21.90 -20.77 -20.15
C CYS A 222 -21.10 -20.50 -21.43
N GLY A 223 -20.57 -21.53 -22.08
CA GLY A 223 -19.79 -21.41 -23.30
C GLY A 223 -20.59 -20.88 -24.50
N SER A 224 -21.91 -21.10 -24.53
CA SER A 224 -22.79 -20.57 -25.57
C SER A 224 -23.21 -19.11 -25.38
N GLN A 225 -22.97 -18.53 -24.21
CA GLN A 225 -23.31 -17.14 -23.94
C GLN A 225 -22.39 -16.17 -24.72
N GLU A 226 -22.99 -15.32 -25.53
CA GLU A 226 -22.29 -14.24 -26.21
C GLU A 226 -22.27 -13.01 -25.32
N VAL A 227 -21.09 -12.65 -24.83
CA VAL A 227 -20.87 -11.46 -24.01
C VAL A 227 -19.86 -10.52 -24.68
N PRO A 228 -20.11 -9.21 -24.73
CA PRO A 228 -19.18 -8.25 -25.33
C PRO A 228 -17.98 -8.05 -24.40
N VAL A 229 -16.84 -8.62 -24.76
CA VAL A 229 -15.59 -8.45 -24.03
C VAL A 229 -14.93 -7.11 -24.41
N PRO A 230 -14.78 -6.14 -23.49
CA PRO A 230 -14.10 -4.90 -23.79
C PRO A 230 -12.60 -5.15 -24.01
N PRO A 231 -11.94 -4.32 -24.84
CA PRO A 231 -10.51 -4.43 -25.04
C PRO A 231 -9.75 -4.05 -23.74
N PRO A 232 -8.52 -4.59 -23.53
CA PRO A 232 -7.75 -4.43 -22.30
C PRO A 232 -7.53 -2.98 -21.86
N ASP A 233 -7.26 -2.08 -22.80
CA ASP A 233 -7.07 -0.66 -22.55
C ASP A 233 -8.30 -0.01 -21.89
N ARG A 234 -9.50 -0.28 -22.38
CA ARG A 234 -10.75 0.22 -21.78
C ARG A 234 -11.04 -0.41 -20.43
N LEU A 235 -10.70 -1.69 -20.28
CA LEU A 235 -10.91 -2.39 -19.02
C LEU A 235 -9.99 -1.85 -17.91
N LEU A 236 -8.71 -1.63 -18.22
CA LEU A 236 -7.74 -1.20 -17.25
C LEU A 236 -7.77 0.31 -16.97
N ALA A 237 -8.29 1.11 -17.91
CA ALA A 237 -8.45 2.57 -17.72
C ALA A 237 -9.40 2.97 -16.58
N VAL A 238 -10.24 2.05 -16.09
CA VAL A 238 -11.15 2.33 -14.96
C VAL A 238 -10.51 2.10 -13.60
N LEU A 239 -9.33 1.45 -13.57
CA LEU A 239 -8.61 1.21 -12.32
C LEU A 239 -8.14 2.52 -11.71
N PRO A 240 -8.12 2.64 -10.38
CA PRO A 240 -7.69 3.85 -9.72
C PRO A 240 -6.22 4.15 -10.02
N THR A 241 -5.92 5.43 -10.20
CA THR A 241 -4.55 5.95 -10.27
C THR A 241 -4.21 6.57 -8.94
N ALA A 242 -3.13 6.11 -8.31
CA ALA A 242 -2.70 6.61 -7.02
C ALA A 242 -2.19 8.06 -7.14
N ALA A 243 -2.77 8.98 -6.36
CA ALA A 243 -2.31 10.36 -6.31
C ALA A 243 -0.96 10.45 -5.60
N ILE A 244 0.01 11.07 -6.28
CA ILE A 244 1.32 11.33 -5.69
C ILE A 244 1.20 12.41 -4.60
N PRO A 245 1.81 12.24 -3.39
CA PRO A 245 1.80 13.27 -2.36
C PRO A 245 2.48 14.56 -2.82
N ALA A 246 1.85 15.71 -2.58
CA ALA A 246 2.33 17.00 -3.07
C ALA A 246 3.70 17.41 -2.49
N ASP A 247 3.98 17.02 -1.26
CA ASP A 247 5.23 17.27 -0.54
C ASP A 247 6.39 16.36 -0.98
N LEU A 248 6.09 15.23 -1.61
CA LEU A 248 7.08 14.23 -2.01
C LEU A 248 8.10 14.79 -3.01
N ARG A 249 7.69 15.68 -3.91
CA ARG A 249 8.59 16.30 -4.89
C ARG A 249 9.78 17.00 -4.23
N LEU A 250 9.51 17.84 -3.24
CA LEU A 250 10.55 18.57 -2.53
C LEU A 250 11.47 17.64 -1.73
N ASP A 251 10.89 16.64 -1.04
CA ASP A 251 11.66 15.65 -0.28
C ASP A 251 12.61 14.86 -1.19
N VAL A 252 12.10 14.36 -2.32
CA VAL A 252 12.89 13.56 -3.28
C VAL A 252 14.02 14.38 -3.88
N LEU A 253 13.73 15.58 -4.40
CA LEU A 253 14.75 16.42 -5.03
C LEU A 253 15.81 16.88 -4.03
N THR A 254 15.39 17.26 -2.82
CA THR A 254 16.34 17.60 -1.74
C THR A 254 17.21 16.39 -1.37
N ALA A 255 16.62 15.23 -1.19
CA ALA A 255 17.38 14.02 -0.85
C ALA A 255 18.37 13.62 -1.95
N ALA A 256 17.99 13.81 -3.21
CA ALA A 256 18.81 13.48 -4.36
C ALA A 256 19.95 14.49 -4.61
N THR A 257 19.85 15.76 -4.15
CA THR A 257 20.82 16.81 -4.49
C THR A 257 21.65 17.31 -3.31
N ALA A 258 21.17 17.21 -2.06
CA ALA A 258 21.86 17.73 -0.89
C ALA A 258 23.28 17.13 -0.73
N GLU A 259 24.30 17.98 -0.61
CA GLU A 259 25.71 17.57 -0.58
C GLU A 259 26.04 16.73 0.66
N ASP A 260 25.49 17.08 1.81
CA ASP A 260 25.66 16.39 3.08
C ASP A 260 25.10 14.95 3.07
N ARG A 261 24.26 14.62 2.12
CA ARG A 261 23.63 13.30 1.97
C ARG A 261 24.31 12.37 0.96
N ALA A 262 25.50 12.71 0.46
CA ALA A 262 26.19 11.93 -0.57
C ALA A 262 26.46 10.46 -0.16
N ALA A 263 26.82 10.22 1.11
CA ALA A 263 27.02 8.86 1.62
C ALA A 263 25.71 8.05 1.62
N ASN A 264 24.60 8.67 2.02
CA ASN A 264 23.29 8.03 2.02
C ASN A 264 22.80 7.74 0.60
N ARG A 265 22.99 8.66 -0.35
CA ARG A 265 22.66 8.42 -1.77
C ARG A 265 23.40 7.21 -2.32
N ARG A 266 24.71 7.11 -2.08
CA ARG A 266 25.51 5.94 -2.51
C ARG A 266 25.03 4.64 -1.87
N ALA A 267 24.65 4.66 -0.60
CA ALA A 267 24.09 3.50 0.08
C ALA A 267 22.74 3.07 -0.52
N ILE A 268 21.88 4.04 -0.88
CA ILE A 268 20.61 3.77 -1.58
C ILE A 268 20.90 3.21 -2.97
N ALA A 269 21.79 3.84 -3.74
CA ALA A 269 22.13 3.42 -5.10
C ALA A 269 22.70 1.99 -5.14
N ALA A 270 23.49 1.61 -4.15
CA ALA A 270 24.09 0.26 -4.06
C ALA A 270 23.05 -0.87 -4.06
N TRP A 271 21.80 -0.62 -3.62
CA TRP A 271 20.74 -1.63 -3.69
C TRP A 271 20.27 -1.93 -5.11
N THR A 272 20.54 -1.03 -6.05
CA THR A 272 20.19 -1.21 -7.47
C THR A 272 21.15 -2.15 -8.18
N GLU A 273 22.35 -2.29 -7.68
CA GLU A 273 23.36 -3.21 -8.25
C GLU A 273 23.01 -4.70 -7.99
N PRO A 274 23.50 -5.65 -8.80
CA PRO A 274 24.28 -5.42 -10.00
C PRO A 274 23.42 -5.08 -11.23
N PHE A 275 24.08 -4.62 -12.28
CA PHE A 275 23.52 -4.35 -13.61
C PHE A 275 23.98 -5.42 -14.61
N ASP A 276 23.18 -5.63 -15.65
CA ASP A 276 23.57 -6.44 -16.80
C ASP A 276 24.48 -5.66 -17.77
N GLU A 277 24.84 -6.27 -18.89
CA GLU A 277 25.70 -5.68 -19.92
C GLU A 277 25.04 -4.50 -20.65
N TYR A 278 23.73 -4.41 -20.66
CA TYR A 278 22.94 -3.32 -21.24
C TYR A 278 22.62 -2.21 -20.26
N GLY A 279 23.05 -2.34 -19.00
CA GLY A 279 22.83 -1.37 -17.96
C GLY A 279 21.46 -1.46 -17.25
N TRP A 280 20.72 -2.56 -17.43
CA TRP A 280 19.52 -2.81 -16.67
C TRP A 280 19.86 -3.41 -15.30
N PRO A 281 19.22 -2.97 -14.22
CA PRO A 281 19.43 -3.59 -12.92
C PRO A 281 18.90 -5.03 -12.92
N LEU A 282 19.72 -5.98 -12.51
CA LEU A 282 19.28 -7.37 -12.36
C LEU A 282 18.12 -7.45 -11.35
N PRO A 283 17.15 -8.35 -11.56
CA PRO A 283 16.02 -8.53 -10.65
C PRO A 283 16.47 -8.71 -9.20
N TYR A 284 15.61 -8.28 -8.28
CA TYR A 284 15.84 -8.50 -6.85
C TYR A 284 15.79 -10.01 -6.55
N GLU A 285 16.86 -10.51 -5.98
CA GLU A 285 16.92 -11.86 -5.44
C GLU A 285 16.82 -11.80 -3.91
N PRO A 286 15.82 -12.46 -3.30
CA PRO A 286 15.72 -12.53 -1.86
C PRO A 286 17.00 -13.14 -1.29
N THR A 287 17.65 -12.44 -0.37
CA THR A 287 18.73 -13.03 0.42
C THR A 287 18.06 -14.09 1.32
N VAL A 288 18.01 -15.32 0.84
CA VAL A 288 17.68 -16.45 1.70
C VAL A 288 18.81 -16.49 2.73
N THR A 289 18.58 -15.86 3.88
CA THR A 289 19.36 -16.17 5.08
C THR A 289 19.07 -17.65 5.33
N ARG A 290 19.92 -18.48 4.72
CA ARG A 290 19.96 -19.88 5.05
C ARG A 290 20.14 -19.90 6.56
N ALA A 291 19.02 -20.11 7.28
CA ALA A 291 19.05 -20.34 8.70
C ALA A 291 20.14 -21.39 8.83
N LYS A 292 21.25 -21.03 9.52
CA LYS A 292 22.32 -22.00 9.82
C LYS A 292 21.55 -23.19 10.36
N GLU A 293 21.43 -24.24 9.56
CA GLU A 293 20.96 -25.53 10.03
C GLU A 293 21.79 -25.78 11.27
N LYS A 294 21.15 -25.69 12.43
CA LYS A 294 21.75 -26.16 13.67
C LYS A 294 22.24 -27.56 13.32
N PRO A 295 23.56 -27.85 13.47
CA PRO A 295 24.03 -29.15 13.13
C PRO A 295 23.16 -30.13 13.85
N GLN A 296 22.35 -30.85 13.08
CA GLN A 296 21.51 -31.91 13.60
C GLN A 296 22.52 -32.89 14.18
N ARG A 297 22.67 -32.89 15.53
CA ARG A 297 23.46 -33.87 16.21
C ARG A 297 22.87 -35.21 15.76
N ARG A 298 23.57 -35.82 14.78
CA ARG A 298 23.32 -37.20 14.40
C ARG A 298 23.43 -37.99 15.71
N ARG A 299 22.28 -38.36 16.27
CA ARG A 299 22.21 -39.42 17.25
C ARG A 299 22.71 -40.65 16.49
N GLY A 300 24.00 -40.95 16.65
CA GLY A 300 24.57 -42.19 16.20
C GLY A 300 23.76 -43.35 16.80
N PRO A 301 23.56 -44.44 16.07
CA PRO A 301 22.88 -45.59 16.61
C PRO A 301 23.70 -46.04 17.84
N VAL A 302 23.08 -45.93 19.02
CA VAL A 302 23.57 -46.56 20.24
C VAL A 302 23.34 -48.06 20.00
N TYR A 303 24.36 -48.74 19.52
CA TYR A 303 24.42 -50.18 19.59
C TYR A 303 24.43 -50.57 21.07
N ALA A 304 23.26 -50.98 21.59
CA ALA A 304 23.18 -51.62 22.87
C ALA A 304 23.91 -52.97 22.72
N VAL A 305 25.13 -53.03 23.26
CA VAL A 305 25.79 -54.29 23.58
C VAL A 305 25.06 -54.84 24.79
N VAL A 306 24.00 -55.63 24.55
CA VAL A 306 23.42 -56.50 25.55
C VAL A 306 24.23 -57.82 25.50
N GLY A 307 25.32 -57.79 26.22
CA GLY A 307 26.07 -58.99 26.54
C GLY A 307 25.29 -59.88 27.50
N ALA A 308 25.21 -61.14 27.15
CA ALA A 308 24.80 -62.30 27.91
C ALA A 308 24.86 -62.12 29.44
N GLY A 309 23.69 -62.23 30.10
CA GLY A 309 23.66 -62.23 31.58
C GLY A 309 22.27 -62.18 32.20
N VAL A 310 21.22 -62.69 31.57
CA VAL A 310 19.90 -62.86 32.24
C VAL A 310 19.24 -64.17 31.78
N THR A 311 19.78 -65.29 32.13
CA THR A 311 19.10 -66.61 32.04
C THR A 311 18.86 -67.22 33.42
N ALA A 312 18.74 -66.41 34.48
CA ALA A 312 18.59 -67.00 35.79
C ALA A 312 17.49 -66.37 36.71
N VAL A 313 16.54 -65.59 36.16
CA VAL A 313 15.48 -64.99 37.05
C VAL A 313 14.05 -65.20 36.54
N VAL A 314 13.83 -65.95 35.48
CA VAL A 314 12.43 -66.18 34.97
C VAL A 314 11.78 -67.45 35.44
N VAL A 315 12.37 -68.20 36.38
CA VAL A 315 11.76 -69.46 36.86
C VAL A 315 11.15 -69.34 38.28
N LEU A 316 11.11 -68.15 38.91
CA LEU A 316 10.61 -68.04 40.30
C LEU A 316 9.50 -66.98 40.52
N ALA A 317 8.71 -66.67 39.54
CA ALA A 317 7.55 -65.76 39.73
C ALA A 317 6.28 -66.27 38.98
N GLY A 318 6.17 -67.57 38.82
CA GLY A 318 5.03 -68.24 38.19
C GLY A 318 4.19 -69.12 39.14
N ALA A 319 3.98 -68.67 40.35
CA ALA A 319 3.09 -69.40 41.26
C ALA A 319 2.66 -68.46 42.38
N LEU A 320 1.64 -67.69 42.16
CA LEU A 320 0.75 -67.10 43.17
C LEU A 320 -0.06 -65.94 42.49
N THR A 321 -1.13 -66.28 41.84
CA THR A 321 -2.42 -65.60 41.89
C THR A 321 -3.40 -66.31 40.96
N ALA A 322 -3.81 -67.48 41.40
CA ALA A 322 -5.12 -67.97 41.08
C ALA A 322 -5.94 -67.72 42.30
N PHE A 323 -6.91 -66.82 42.23
CA PHE A 323 -8.18 -66.96 42.99
C PHE A 323 -8.87 -65.55 43.03
N GLY A 324 -10.10 -65.57 42.56
CA GLY A 324 -11.16 -64.60 42.85
C GLY A 324 -11.19 -63.40 41.94
N GLY A 325 -12.25 -63.16 41.25
CA GLY A 325 -13.67 -63.39 41.28
C GLY A 325 -14.29 -62.47 40.31
N GLU A 326 -15.25 -62.98 39.61
CA GLU A 326 -16.33 -62.42 38.85
C GLU A 326 -16.88 -61.06 39.28
N GLU A 327 -17.26 -60.22 38.31
CA GLU A 327 -18.61 -59.90 37.87
C GLU A 327 -18.53 -58.74 36.88
N GLU A 328 -19.01 -58.90 35.66
CA GLU A 328 -20.20 -58.46 34.97
C GLU A 328 -20.47 -56.95 34.94
N GLY A 329 -20.79 -56.49 33.68
CA GLY A 329 -21.59 -55.33 33.43
C GLY A 329 -21.05 -54.49 32.26
N SER A 330 -21.24 -54.90 31.06
CA SER A 330 -22.34 -54.57 30.13
C SER A 330 -22.50 -53.09 29.82
N SER A 331 -22.28 -52.80 28.57
CA SER A 331 -23.13 -52.06 27.63
C SER A 331 -23.31 -50.54 27.77
N ALA A 332 -23.19 -49.96 26.59
CA ALA A 332 -24.11 -49.02 25.97
C ALA A 332 -23.71 -47.54 25.93
N LEU A 333 -23.46 -47.10 24.70
CA LEU A 333 -23.83 -45.77 24.21
C LEU A 333 -25.28 -45.46 24.55
N PRO A 334 -25.63 -44.19 24.74
CA PRO A 334 -26.65 -43.66 23.86
C PRO A 334 -26.34 -42.27 23.24
N GLU A 335 -26.62 -42.18 21.95
CA GLU A 335 -27.22 -40.99 21.37
C GLU A 335 -28.44 -40.54 22.18
N THR A 336 -28.68 -39.26 22.28
CA THR A 336 -30.02 -38.69 22.02
C THR A 336 -29.99 -37.17 22.15
N SER A 337 -30.42 -36.55 21.06
CA SER A 337 -31.11 -35.28 20.91
C SER A 337 -32.00 -34.93 22.10
N ALA A 338 -32.08 -33.66 22.42
CA ALA A 338 -33.32 -32.99 22.83
C ALA A 338 -33.24 -31.49 22.67
N GLN A 339 -34.00 -31.03 21.75
CA GLN A 339 -34.56 -29.68 21.60
C GLN A 339 -35.73 -29.58 22.56
N PRO A 340 -36.09 -28.43 23.14
CA PRO A 340 -37.47 -28.13 23.43
C PRO A 340 -37.97 -26.92 22.65
N SER A 341 -38.97 -27.19 21.83
CA SER A 341 -39.97 -26.23 21.38
C SER A 341 -40.85 -25.83 22.55
N ILE A 342 -41.18 -24.55 22.66
CA ILE A 342 -42.44 -24.12 23.32
C ILE A 342 -43.14 -23.12 22.41
N SER A 343 -44.34 -23.50 22.02
CA SER A 343 -45.37 -22.76 21.35
C SER A 343 -46.13 -21.87 22.34
N GLY A 344 -46.77 -20.82 21.81
CA GLY A 344 -47.82 -20.06 22.44
C GLY A 344 -47.87 -18.68 21.81
N ALA A 345 -48.58 -18.45 20.78
CA ALA A 345 -49.99 -18.22 20.50
C ALA A 345 -50.49 -16.87 20.97
N THR A 346 -51.02 -16.14 20.01
CA THR A 346 -52.22 -15.35 19.91
C THR A 346 -52.09 -13.84 19.89
N GLY A 347 -52.60 -13.22 18.79
CA GLY A 347 -53.35 -11.99 18.75
C GLY A 347 -52.89 -10.97 17.70
N GLY A 348 -53.44 -11.04 16.50
CA GLY A 348 -53.60 -9.87 15.63
C GLY A 348 -54.79 -8.99 16.10
N PRO A 349 -55.08 -7.87 15.48
CA PRO A 349 -55.39 -7.76 14.06
C PRO A 349 -54.81 -6.50 13.35
N VAL A 350 -54.70 -6.60 12.06
CA VAL A 350 -54.76 -5.51 11.07
C VAL A 350 -56.22 -4.95 11.06
N PRO A 351 -56.54 -3.66 10.79
CA PRO A 351 -56.40 -3.08 9.46
C PRO A 351 -56.07 -1.56 9.43
N THR A 352 -55.67 -0.99 8.34
CA THR A 352 -56.43 -0.21 7.37
C THR A 352 -55.53 0.81 6.70
N GLU A 353 -55.30 0.59 5.47
CA GLU A 353 -55.29 1.45 4.30
C GLU A 353 -55.73 2.92 4.51
N SER A 354 -54.90 3.85 4.03
CA SER A 354 -55.33 5.08 3.35
C SER A 354 -54.16 5.72 2.58
N LYS A 355 -54.23 5.64 1.30
CA LYS A 355 -53.67 6.51 0.25
C LYS A 355 -54.79 7.54 -0.07
N PRO A 356 -54.55 8.57 -0.88
CA PRO A 356 -53.46 9.46 -1.18
C PRO A 356 -53.83 10.94 -1.06
N VAL A 357 -52.92 11.87 -1.22
CA VAL A 357 -53.14 13.17 -1.90
C VAL A 357 -51.83 13.83 -2.28
N ASP A 358 -51.63 13.90 -3.60
CA ASP A 358 -50.85 14.92 -4.29
C ASP A 358 -51.59 16.27 -4.24
N PRO A 359 -50.96 17.43 -4.24
CA PRO A 359 -50.83 18.18 -5.47
C PRO A 359 -49.50 18.97 -5.63
N SER A 360 -48.84 18.82 -6.76
CA SER A 360 -48.24 19.96 -7.47
C SER A 360 -49.34 20.87 -8.04
N PRO A 361 -49.11 22.09 -8.54
CA PRO A 361 -47.87 22.80 -8.86
C PRO A 361 -47.90 24.32 -8.49
N THR A 362 -46.81 25.06 -8.72
CA THR A 362 -46.84 26.34 -9.47
C THR A 362 -45.48 27.04 -9.36
N SER A 363 -44.80 27.05 -10.46
CA SER A 363 -44.27 28.15 -11.27
C SER A 363 -44.16 29.52 -10.60
N SER A 364 -42.93 30.06 -10.60
CA SER A 364 -42.64 31.39 -11.19
C SER A 364 -41.13 31.75 -11.05
N SER A 365 -40.49 31.78 -12.19
CA SER A 365 -39.33 32.64 -12.45
C SER A 365 -39.80 34.12 -12.52
N PRO A 366 -38.98 35.10 -12.23
CA PRO A 366 -38.27 35.77 -13.32
C PRO A 366 -36.84 36.23 -12.98
N SER A 367 -35.94 36.09 -13.94
CA SER A 367 -34.92 37.11 -14.28
C SER A 367 -35.63 38.33 -14.88
N PRO A 368 -35.10 39.54 -14.88
CA PRO A 368 -33.79 39.89 -15.48
C PRO A 368 -33.09 41.17 -14.92
N THR A 369 -31.96 41.46 -15.56
CA THR A 369 -31.48 42.78 -16.01
C THR A 369 -30.30 43.39 -15.27
N GLU A 370 -29.17 43.31 -15.98
CA GLU A 370 -28.19 44.36 -16.37
C GLU A 370 -28.09 45.64 -15.53
N SER A 371 -26.89 46.00 -15.16
CA SER A 371 -26.16 47.13 -15.71
C SER A 371 -24.80 47.39 -15.05
N SER A 372 -23.77 47.29 -15.84
CA SER A 372 -22.63 48.19 -16.01
C SER A 372 -22.39 49.29 -14.96
N LYS A 373 -21.15 49.32 -14.45
CA LYS A 373 -20.16 50.42 -14.72
C LYS A 373 -18.91 50.24 -13.84
N SER A 374 -17.78 50.14 -14.55
CA SER A 374 -16.46 50.58 -14.06
C SER A 374 -16.45 52.11 -14.03
N PRO A 375 -15.64 52.77 -13.20
CA PRO A 375 -14.29 53.14 -13.61
C PRO A 375 -13.23 53.05 -12.50
N SER A 376 -12.07 52.62 -12.84
CA SER A 376 -10.76 53.26 -12.88
C SER A 376 -10.57 54.43 -11.89
N GLU A 377 -9.56 54.25 -11.03
CA GLU A 377 -8.52 55.28 -10.82
C GLU A 377 -7.41 54.73 -9.88
N SER A 378 -6.22 54.74 -10.42
CA SER A 378 -4.93 54.68 -9.78
C SER A 378 -4.57 56.07 -9.25
N PRO A 379 -3.80 56.22 -8.16
CA PRO A 379 -2.68 57.12 -8.28
C PRO A 379 -1.34 56.54 -7.87
N THR A 380 -0.40 56.89 -8.67
CA THR A 380 1.05 56.71 -8.65
C THR A 380 1.73 57.67 -7.66
N PRO A 381 3.04 57.53 -7.40
CA PRO A 381 3.72 57.74 -6.13
C PRO A 381 4.31 59.16 -5.99
N THR A 382 4.69 59.51 -4.77
CA THR A 382 5.50 60.72 -4.52
C THR A 382 6.79 60.33 -3.80
N GLU A 383 7.84 60.93 -4.37
CA GLU A 383 9.26 60.76 -4.10
C GLU A 383 9.74 61.29 -2.73
N THR A 384 10.84 60.66 -2.37
CA THR A 384 11.99 61.02 -1.55
C THR A 384 12.21 62.52 -1.20
N PRO A 385 12.84 62.85 -0.03
CA PRO A 385 14.26 63.15 -0.16
C PRO A 385 15.21 62.58 0.88
N SER A 386 16.34 62.18 0.33
CA SER A 386 17.66 61.91 0.89
C SER A 386 18.18 63.06 1.77
N ARG A 387 18.79 62.74 2.91
CA ARG A 387 19.88 63.51 3.52
C ARG A 387 20.81 62.60 4.33
N THR A 388 22.03 62.56 3.89
CA THR A 388 23.25 62.11 4.59
C THR A 388 24.19 63.35 4.69
N PRO A 389 25.27 63.37 5.45
CA PRO A 389 25.60 62.86 6.79
C PRO A 389 26.18 63.96 7.68
N THR A 390 26.35 63.69 8.96
CA THR A 390 27.45 64.33 9.70
C THR A 390 27.88 63.44 10.86
N SER A 391 29.16 63.21 10.89
CA SER A 391 29.97 62.54 11.87
C SER A 391 30.14 63.37 13.12
N GLU A 392 29.91 62.80 14.30
CA GLU A 392 30.60 63.17 15.53
C GLU A 392 30.58 62.09 16.58
N ARG A 393 31.70 61.78 17.13
CA ARG A 393 32.10 60.82 18.16
C ARG A 393 32.42 61.60 19.43
N PRO A 394 32.58 61.00 20.61
CA PRO A 394 31.88 59.96 21.38
C PRO A 394 31.46 60.43 22.78
N ALA A 395 30.55 59.75 23.44
CA ALA A 395 30.47 59.81 24.91
C ALA A 395 29.78 58.52 25.45
N ASP A 396 30.49 57.93 26.39
CA ASP A 396 30.10 57.02 27.49
C ASP A 396 28.90 56.05 27.32
N GLN A 397 29.23 54.80 27.21
CA GLN A 397 28.33 53.68 27.41
C GLN A 397 28.09 53.39 28.91
N PRO A 398 26.84 53.34 29.39
CA PRO A 398 26.49 52.59 30.59
C PRO A 398 26.46 51.05 30.32
N PRO A 399 26.67 50.24 31.38
CA PRO A 399 26.85 48.80 31.20
C PRO A 399 25.61 48.12 30.62
N SER A 400 25.84 47.28 29.59
CA SER A 400 24.86 46.37 28.98
C SER A 400 24.21 45.49 30.03
N THR A 401 22.94 45.72 30.28
CA THR A 401 22.07 44.71 30.92
C THR A 401 21.86 43.60 29.90
N GLU A 402 22.47 42.44 30.11
CA GLU A 402 22.20 41.23 29.36
C GLU A 402 20.70 40.97 29.37
N ARG A 403 20.09 41.09 28.17
CA ARG A 403 18.73 40.68 27.92
C ARG A 403 18.72 39.17 28.07
N PRO A 404 17.85 38.55 28.89
CA PRO A 404 17.78 37.11 28.97
C PRO A 404 17.52 36.53 27.57
N GLU A 405 18.40 35.68 27.08
CA GLU A 405 18.20 34.91 25.84
C GLU A 405 16.87 34.18 25.94
N ARG A 406 16.01 34.39 24.95
CA ARG A 406 14.81 33.60 24.82
C ARG A 406 15.23 32.13 24.66
N PRO A 407 14.77 31.24 25.52
CA PRO A 407 15.08 29.82 25.37
C PRO A 407 14.62 29.35 23.97
N SER A 408 15.48 28.65 23.27
CA SER A 408 15.19 28.05 21.98
C SER A 408 13.94 27.14 22.07
N PRO A 409 13.07 27.15 21.09
CA PRO A 409 11.91 26.25 21.09
C PRO A 409 12.38 24.80 21.12
N GLY A 410 11.93 24.06 22.13
CA GLY A 410 12.25 22.64 22.27
C GLY A 410 11.57 21.76 21.23
N ARG A 411 12.04 20.50 21.11
CA ARG A 411 11.46 19.44 20.29
C ARG A 411 10.77 18.43 21.19
N LEU A 412 9.70 17.82 20.70
CA LEU A 412 9.01 16.71 21.37
C LEU A 412 9.54 15.37 20.84
N ALA A 413 10.14 14.57 21.69
CA ALA A 413 10.43 13.17 21.41
C ALA A 413 9.24 12.33 21.88
N VAL A 414 8.78 11.42 21.06
CA VAL A 414 7.66 10.53 21.34
C VAL A 414 8.12 9.07 21.22
N SER A 415 7.66 8.20 22.12
CA SER A 415 7.89 6.74 22.05
C SER A 415 6.58 6.01 21.80
N GLY A 416 6.63 4.91 21.08
CA GLY A 416 5.47 4.01 20.92
C GLY A 416 5.09 3.29 22.21
N CYS A 417 3.93 2.60 22.20
CA CYS A 417 3.52 1.68 23.26
C CYS A 417 2.85 0.42 22.67
N GLU A 418 2.77 -0.61 23.48
CA GLU A 418 2.19 -1.91 23.14
C GLU A 418 1.11 -2.27 24.17
N MET A 419 0.00 -2.82 23.68
CA MET A 419 -1.11 -3.32 24.50
C MET A 419 -1.12 -4.84 24.40
N ASP A 420 -0.65 -5.52 25.45
CA ASP A 420 -0.73 -6.97 25.56
C ASP A 420 -2.13 -7.39 25.97
N TRP A 421 -2.61 -8.49 25.40
CA TRP A 421 -3.89 -9.06 25.84
C TRP A 421 -3.78 -9.53 27.31
N PRO A 422 -4.69 -9.16 28.23
CA PRO A 422 -6.03 -8.58 28.00
C PRO A 422 -6.13 -7.05 28.12
N ASP A 423 -5.05 -6.30 28.05
CA ASP A 423 -5.05 -4.87 28.28
C ASP A 423 -5.74 -4.09 27.13
N ASP A 424 -6.57 -3.11 27.50
CA ASP A 424 -7.27 -2.23 26.57
C ASP A 424 -6.64 -0.83 26.47
N SER A 425 -5.49 -0.64 27.10
CA SER A 425 -4.80 0.66 27.12
C SER A 425 -3.31 0.54 27.32
N CYS A 426 -2.56 1.47 26.72
CA CYS A 426 -1.12 1.65 26.97
C CYS A 426 -0.78 3.15 27.11
N GLY A 427 0.45 3.47 27.43
CA GLY A 427 0.92 4.82 27.65
C GLY A 427 2.05 5.25 26.73
N ILE A 428 1.81 6.21 25.85
CA ILE A 428 2.85 6.84 25.03
C ILE A 428 3.63 7.82 25.91
N THR A 429 4.94 7.64 26.01
CA THR A 429 5.81 8.58 26.71
C THR A 429 6.27 9.66 25.77
N ILE A 430 6.03 10.92 26.14
CA ILE A 430 6.49 12.12 25.44
C ILE A 430 7.50 12.87 26.30
N ARG A 431 8.55 13.44 25.67
CA ARG A 431 9.61 14.16 26.36
C ARG A 431 10.01 15.43 25.63
N ALA A 432 10.16 16.53 26.36
CA ALA A 432 10.69 17.77 25.82
C ALA A 432 12.23 17.72 25.75
N VAL A 433 12.78 17.92 24.54
CA VAL A 433 14.22 17.92 24.26
C VAL A 433 14.63 19.33 23.81
N ASP A 434 15.78 19.80 24.28
CA ASP A 434 16.43 21.08 23.93
C ASP A 434 15.68 22.35 24.35
N GLY A 435 14.51 22.27 24.99
CA GLY A 435 13.76 23.44 25.44
C GLY A 435 12.33 23.12 25.86
N PRO A 436 11.58 24.09 26.36
CA PRO A 436 10.17 23.91 26.73
C PRO A 436 9.31 23.72 25.47
N VAL A 437 8.32 22.78 25.54
CA VAL A 437 7.42 22.43 24.42
C VAL A 437 5.97 22.45 24.88
N SER A 438 5.13 23.15 24.14
CA SER A 438 3.67 22.99 24.24
C SER A 438 3.23 21.95 23.20
N TRP A 439 2.47 20.95 23.61
CA TRP A 439 2.08 19.83 22.76
C TRP A 439 0.58 19.57 22.83
N HIS A 440 0.06 18.91 21.79
CA HIS A 440 -1.31 18.37 21.76
C HIS A 440 -1.38 17.16 20.83
N VAL A 441 -2.33 16.26 21.09
CA VAL A 441 -2.67 15.16 20.21
C VAL A 441 -3.46 15.71 19.03
N THR A 442 -3.05 15.40 17.81
CA THR A 442 -3.69 15.86 16.56
C THR A 442 -4.60 14.82 15.93
N GLY A 443 -4.43 13.55 16.27
CA GLY A 443 -5.27 12.45 15.79
C GLY A 443 -4.76 11.09 16.22
N SER A 444 -5.60 10.08 16.08
CA SER A 444 -5.30 8.67 16.30
C SER A 444 -5.82 7.85 15.12
N SER A 445 -5.17 6.70 14.84
CA SER A 445 -5.66 5.74 13.84
C SER A 445 -7.02 5.17 14.25
N ASP A 446 -7.79 4.68 13.26
CA ASP A 446 -9.06 3.99 13.50
C ASP A 446 -8.87 2.82 14.47
N GLY A 447 -9.77 2.72 15.44
CA GLY A 447 -9.70 1.71 16.51
C GLY A 447 -8.83 2.09 17.70
N LEU A 448 -8.24 3.29 17.70
CA LEU A 448 -7.51 3.87 18.85
C LEU A 448 -8.13 5.20 19.27
N SER A 449 -8.18 5.44 20.57
CA SER A 449 -8.60 6.69 21.16
C SER A 449 -7.48 7.26 22.02
N ALA A 450 -7.04 8.46 21.71
CA ALA A 450 -6.03 9.21 22.46
C ALA A 450 -6.36 10.70 22.42
N GLY A 451 -6.12 11.39 23.52
CA GLY A 451 -6.33 12.84 23.60
C GLY A 451 -5.45 13.44 24.68
N GLY A 452 -5.24 14.74 24.55
CA GLY A 452 -4.48 15.51 25.54
C GLY A 452 -3.69 16.66 24.93
N SER A 453 -3.37 17.59 25.79
CA SER A 453 -2.47 18.71 25.48
C SER A 453 -1.79 19.17 26.76
N GLY A 454 -0.66 19.82 26.64
CA GLY A 454 0.08 20.31 27.80
C GLY A 454 1.32 21.11 27.43
N ARG A 455 2.08 21.45 28.48
CA ARG A 455 3.38 22.07 28.34
C ARG A 455 4.40 21.31 29.17
N LEU A 456 5.52 21.02 28.58
CA LEU A 456 6.66 20.36 29.22
C LEU A 456 7.83 21.32 29.28
N SER A 457 8.50 21.36 30.41
CA SER A 457 9.79 22.04 30.53
C SER A 457 10.89 21.20 29.90
N ALA A 458 12.04 21.82 29.58
CA ALA A 458 13.18 21.09 29.01
C ALA A 458 13.53 19.85 29.87
N GLY A 459 13.63 18.69 29.25
CA GLY A 459 13.93 17.41 29.90
C GLY A 459 12.74 16.73 30.60
N GLN A 460 11.61 17.40 30.75
CA GLN A 460 10.40 16.83 31.37
C GLN A 460 9.71 15.85 30.43
N SER A 461 9.14 14.76 31.03
CA SER A 461 8.35 13.75 30.32
C SER A 461 6.93 13.69 30.86
N ALA A 462 6.00 13.27 30.02
CA ALA A 462 4.63 12.96 30.40
C ALA A 462 4.17 11.69 29.67
N THR A 463 3.18 11.01 30.22
CA THR A 463 2.57 9.82 29.60
C THR A 463 1.16 10.16 29.13
N VAL A 464 0.87 9.87 27.87
CA VAL A 464 -0.42 10.07 27.24
C VAL A 464 -1.11 8.71 27.14
N PRO A 465 -2.26 8.51 27.79
CA PRO A 465 -2.98 7.25 27.73
C PRO A 465 -3.63 7.08 26.34
N VAL A 466 -3.47 5.89 25.78
CA VAL A 466 -4.12 5.45 24.54
C VAL A 466 -5.02 4.27 24.88
N ARG A 467 -6.22 4.26 24.36
CA ARG A 467 -7.21 3.17 24.54
C ARG A 467 -7.58 2.55 23.21
N LYS A 468 -7.78 1.27 23.21
CA LYS A 468 -8.35 0.52 22.11
C LYS A 468 -9.87 0.71 22.08
N GLU A 469 -10.43 0.95 20.90
CA GLU A 469 -11.86 1.01 20.64
C GLU A 469 -12.34 -0.24 19.92
N GLY A 470 -13.31 -0.94 20.51
CA GLY A 470 -13.88 -2.16 19.94
C GLY A 470 -13.07 -3.43 20.16
N THR A 471 -13.60 -4.55 19.66
CA THR A 471 -12.94 -5.86 19.69
C THR A 471 -12.15 -6.04 18.42
N CYS A 472 -10.91 -6.54 18.54
CA CYS A 472 -10.10 -6.84 17.38
C CYS A 472 -9.61 -8.30 17.40
N TRP A 473 -9.28 -8.81 16.22
CA TRP A 473 -8.77 -10.15 16.01
C TRP A 473 -7.39 -10.06 15.38
N GLY A 474 -6.38 -10.55 16.08
CA GLY A 474 -4.99 -10.52 15.66
C GLY A 474 -4.31 -9.17 15.89
N GLU A 475 -2.98 -9.19 15.94
CA GLU A 475 -2.12 -8.04 16.18
C GLU A 475 -2.32 -6.95 15.12
N LYS A 476 -2.56 -5.73 15.57
CA LYS A 476 -2.69 -4.53 14.73
C LYS A 476 -1.71 -3.46 15.18
N THR A 477 -1.28 -2.66 14.22
CA THR A 477 -0.46 -1.50 14.49
C THR A 477 -1.20 -0.23 14.04
N GLY A 478 -1.28 0.72 14.93
CA GLY A 478 -1.84 2.05 14.66
C GLY A 478 -0.86 3.14 15.06
N SER A 479 -1.28 4.39 14.97
CA SER A 479 -0.48 5.54 15.39
C SER A 479 -1.30 6.62 16.08
N VAL A 480 -0.65 7.36 16.98
CA VAL A 480 -1.17 8.58 17.60
C VAL A 480 -0.24 9.73 17.24
N SER A 481 -0.78 10.78 16.66
CA SER A 481 0.00 11.92 16.16
C SER A 481 0.02 13.06 17.16
N PHE A 482 1.19 13.68 17.32
CA PHE A 482 1.44 14.80 18.20
C PHE A 482 1.94 16.02 17.43
N SER A 483 1.54 17.20 17.87
CA SER A 483 2.07 18.46 17.35
C SER A 483 2.67 19.31 18.51
N PRO A 484 3.94 19.72 18.41
CA PRO A 484 4.99 19.18 17.52
C PRO A 484 5.40 17.77 17.93
N GLY A 485 6.05 16.97 17.05
CA GLY A 485 6.65 15.69 17.44
C GLY A 485 6.41 14.55 16.46
N GLY A 486 5.30 14.54 15.72
CA GLY A 486 4.99 13.48 14.76
C GLY A 486 4.24 12.28 15.36
N PRO A 487 4.10 11.18 14.61
CA PRO A 487 3.37 9.98 15.03
C PRO A 487 4.21 9.10 15.97
N ALA A 488 3.54 8.51 16.97
CA ALA A 488 4.02 7.42 17.79
C ALA A 488 3.27 6.13 17.41
N SER A 489 3.97 5.02 17.23
CA SER A 489 3.36 3.72 16.92
C SER A 489 2.74 3.08 18.14
N VAL A 490 1.60 2.42 17.94
CA VAL A 490 0.87 1.66 18.95
C VAL A 490 0.56 0.28 18.40
N THR A 491 1.07 -0.76 19.06
CA THR A 491 0.70 -2.15 18.75
C THR A 491 -0.40 -2.58 19.70
N TYR A 492 -1.46 -3.20 19.21
CA TYR A 492 -2.64 -3.56 20.01
C TYR A 492 -3.37 -4.77 19.43
N CYS A 493 -4.11 -5.45 20.25
CA CYS A 493 -4.78 -6.71 20.03
C CYS A 493 -3.88 -7.91 20.03
#